data_56c734e2c303de0ea582096fba5c0a5b
#
_entry.id   56c734e2c303de0ea582096fba5c0a5b
#
_cell.length_a   1.000
_cell.length_b   1.000
_cell.length_c   1.000
_cell.angle_alpha   90.00
_cell.angle_beta   90.00
_cell.angle_gamma   90.00
#
_symmetry.space_group_name_H-M   'P 1'
#
loop_
_entity.id
_entity.type
_entity.pdbx_description
1 polymer ?
#
loop_
_entity_poly.entity_id
_entity_poly.type
_entity_poly.pdbx_seq_one_letter_code
_entity_poly.pdbx_strand_id
1 'polypeptide(L)'
;MGAQFHGMWSNYTDTERVAVLDTLRDAGIRTVRLDVSWAMLQPNDAATYDPWGVSFVDRVIDLCQASGITPLVTLWLTPGWANDNRGERALPSDPADYARAAHWAAGRYAGRVVGWEIWNEPNSVDFLADADPAAYTRLLRAAYPAVRAADPAAVVVFGGVQYNDDDWIARAYAAGARGSFDVMATHPYPAIANLPPDTPDDATIWVLAHAAAVHRLMVSHGDGDKPIWFTEVGWSTHANLPGTPNHALGVTEATQARYFDATIDLIRTAMPYVAAVYWYAERDSPAHDGVHNQNFGLLRADHSAKAVLDAVRAVTLSRPELSARDQPAVQRQSRTSGMSSRLART
;
A
#
# COMPACT_ATOMS: atom_id res chain seq x y z
N MET A 1 4.41 -0.73 11.01
CA MET A 1 4.95 0.49 10.37
C MET A 1 5.75 0.11 9.15
N GLY A 2 5.43 0.68 8.01
CA GLY A 2 6.10 0.52 6.72
C GLY A 2 6.46 1.87 6.10
N ALA A 3 7.05 1.84 4.91
CA ALA A 3 7.31 3.01 4.09
C ALA A 3 7.04 2.70 2.61
N GLN A 4 6.60 3.69 1.83
CA GLN A 4 6.65 3.60 0.38
C GLN A 4 8.11 3.46 -0.04
N PHE A 5 8.40 2.58 -0.98
CA PHE A 5 9.74 2.36 -1.52
C PHE A 5 9.71 2.36 -3.04
N HIS A 6 10.26 3.41 -3.64
CA HIS A 6 10.32 3.56 -5.09
C HIS A 6 11.45 2.75 -5.74
N GLY A 7 11.79 1.60 -5.15
CA GLY A 7 12.86 0.74 -5.62
C GLY A 7 12.70 0.21 -7.05
N MET A 8 11.50 0.27 -7.62
CA MET A 8 11.24 -0.06 -9.03
C MET A 8 11.59 1.07 -10.01
N TRP A 9 11.97 2.24 -9.52
CA TRP A 9 12.29 3.35 -10.38
C TRP A 9 13.72 3.28 -10.93
N SER A 10 13.92 3.81 -12.13
CA SER A 10 15.20 3.76 -12.85
C SER A 10 16.30 4.65 -12.27
N ASN A 11 15.95 5.57 -11.38
CA ASN A 11 16.88 6.46 -10.70
C ASN A 11 17.57 5.84 -9.47
N TYR A 12 17.40 4.52 -9.24
CA TYR A 12 18.10 3.77 -8.22
C TYR A 12 19.11 2.79 -8.82
N THR A 13 20.32 2.78 -8.28
CA THR A 13 21.22 1.63 -8.38
C THR A 13 20.89 0.59 -7.31
N ASP A 14 21.34 -0.66 -7.47
CA ASP A 14 21.14 -1.68 -6.43
C ASP A 14 21.86 -1.34 -5.12
N THR A 15 23.01 -0.68 -5.20
CA THR A 15 23.73 -0.18 -4.01
C THR A 15 22.89 0.82 -3.23
N GLU A 16 22.22 1.75 -3.92
CA GLU A 16 21.33 2.73 -3.27
C GLU A 16 20.08 2.05 -2.72
N ARG A 17 19.50 1.06 -3.43
CA ARG A 17 18.37 0.26 -2.93
C ARG A 17 18.72 -0.39 -1.59
N VAL A 18 19.86 -1.07 -1.52
CA VAL A 18 20.35 -1.72 -0.30
C VAL A 18 20.57 -0.72 0.81
N ALA A 19 21.25 0.40 0.54
CA ALA A 19 21.53 1.43 1.53
C ALA A 19 20.25 2.02 2.12
N VAL A 20 19.23 2.27 1.31
CA VAL A 20 17.91 2.75 1.76
C VAL A 20 17.21 1.68 2.59
N LEU A 21 17.12 0.44 2.08
CA LEU A 21 16.47 -0.67 2.78
C LEU A 21 17.13 -0.95 4.14
N ASP A 22 18.45 -0.93 4.21
CA ASP A 22 19.20 -1.10 5.47
C ASP A 22 18.90 0.03 6.46
N THR A 23 18.83 1.29 5.97
CA THR A 23 18.46 2.43 6.80
C THR A 23 17.04 2.29 7.36
N LEU A 24 16.09 1.86 6.54
CA LEU A 24 14.70 1.60 6.96
C LEU A 24 14.63 0.46 7.99
N ARG A 25 15.35 -0.65 7.75
CA ARG A 25 15.44 -1.77 8.69
C ARG A 25 16.01 -1.30 10.04
N ASP A 26 17.09 -0.53 10.02
CA ASP A 26 17.76 -0.03 11.23
C ASP A 26 16.90 1.00 11.98
N ALA A 27 15.94 1.62 11.29
CA ALA A 27 14.87 2.40 11.89
C ALA A 27 13.69 1.55 12.39
N GLY A 28 13.77 0.22 12.35
CA GLY A 28 12.71 -0.68 12.82
C GLY A 28 11.57 -0.92 11.82
N ILE A 29 11.65 -0.41 10.60
CA ILE A 29 10.70 -0.72 9.52
C ILE A 29 10.95 -2.15 9.04
N ARG A 30 9.89 -2.94 8.89
CA ARG A 30 9.94 -4.35 8.48
C ARG A 30 9.14 -4.63 7.20
N THR A 31 8.45 -3.64 6.69
CA THR A 31 7.67 -3.76 5.46
C THR A 31 7.81 -2.47 4.64
N VAL A 32 7.79 -2.63 3.31
CA VAL A 32 7.72 -1.50 2.38
C VAL A 32 6.57 -1.73 1.41
N ARG A 33 6.00 -0.64 0.88
CA ARG A 33 5.05 -0.71 -0.23
C ARG A 33 5.82 -0.51 -1.53
N LEU A 34 5.62 -1.42 -2.48
CA LEU A 34 6.35 -1.50 -3.73
C LEU A 34 5.39 -1.51 -4.91
N ASP A 35 5.49 -0.54 -5.79
CA ASP A 35 4.67 -0.47 -7.00
C ASP A 35 5.23 -1.40 -8.09
N VAL A 36 4.39 -2.29 -8.62
CA VAL A 36 4.76 -3.21 -9.72
C VAL A 36 3.81 -3.01 -10.89
N SER A 37 4.36 -2.66 -12.03
CA SER A 37 3.62 -2.49 -13.28
C SER A 37 3.34 -3.83 -13.94
N TRP A 38 2.05 -4.18 -14.12
CA TRP A 38 1.68 -5.32 -14.96
C TRP A 38 2.09 -5.10 -16.42
N ALA A 39 1.98 -3.87 -16.93
CA ALA A 39 2.42 -3.54 -18.29
C ALA A 39 3.92 -3.81 -18.50
N MET A 40 4.75 -3.61 -17.48
CA MET A 40 6.18 -3.97 -17.52
C MET A 40 6.40 -5.49 -17.47
N LEU A 41 5.59 -6.21 -16.70
CA LEU A 41 5.72 -7.67 -16.56
C LEU A 41 5.25 -8.41 -17.81
N GLN A 42 4.25 -7.89 -18.52
CA GLN A 42 3.57 -8.58 -19.62
C GLN A 42 3.22 -7.62 -20.77
N PRO A 43 4.23 -6.97 -21.39
CA PRO A 43 4.00 -5.86 -22.33
C PRO A 43 3.35 -6.27 -23.65
N ASN A 44 3.57 -7.51 -24.15
CA ASN A 44 3.32 -7.86 -25.54
C ASN A 44 2.01 -8.63 -25.77
N ASP A 45 1.71 -9.62 -24.93
CA ASP A 45 0.57 -10.52 -25.11
C ASP A 45 0.19 -11.24 -23.81
N ALA A 46 -0.95 -11.95 -23.82
CA ALA A 46 -1.48 -12.67 -22.67
C ALA A 46 -0.70 -13.93 -22.27
N ALA A 47 0.22 -14.43 -23.09
CA ALA A 47 0.90 -15.70 -22.88
C ALA A 47 2.33 -15.53 -22.33
N THR A 48 2.96 -14.39 -22.60
CA THR A 48 4.39 -14.20 -22.41
C THR A 48 4.71 -13.12 -21.37
N TYR A 49 5.42 -13.49 -20.31
CA TYR A 49 6.01 -12.54 -19.37
C TYR A 49 7.39 -12.10 -19.85
N ASP A 50 7.67 -10.81 -19.79
CA ASP A 50 8.94 -10.25 -20.22
C ASP A 50 10.08 -10.64 -19.26
N PRO A 51 11.14 -11.31 -19.75
CA PRO A 51 12.23 -11.78 -18.90
C PRO A 51 12.96 -10.64 -18.17
N TRP A 52 13.07 -9.46 -18.77
CA TRP A 52 13.71 -8.31 -18.15
C TRP A 52 12.83 -7.77 -17.02
N GLY A 53 11.54 -7.53 -17.27
CA GLY A 53 10.59 -7.03 -16.28
C GLY A 53 10.49 -7.98 -15.07
N VAL A 54 10.38 -9.30 -15.34
CA VAL A 54 10.35 -10.33 -14.31
C VAL A 54 11.62 -10.34 -13.48
N SER A 55 12.81 -10.38 -14.10
CA SER A 55 14.06 -10.40 -13.36
C SER A 55 14.33 -9.11 -12.59
N PHE A 56 13.78 -7.99 -13.03
CA PHE A 56 13.88 -6.74 -12.30
C PHE A 56 13.03 -6.76 -11.03
N VAL A 57 11.77 -7.22 -11.09
CA VAL A 57 10.93 -7.40 -9.90
C VAL A 57 11.53 -8.43 -8.94
N ASP A 58 12.00 -9.58 -9.47
CA ASP A 58 12.69 -10.60 -8.67
C ASP A 58 13.82 -9.99 -7.86
N ARG A 59 14.70 -9.23 -8.51
CA ARG A 59 15.86 -8.58 -7.90
C ARG A 59 15.44 -7.62 -6.78
N VAL A 60 14.46 -6.76 -7.01
CA VAL A 60 14.04 -5.79 -6.00
C VAL A 60 13.43 -6.49 -4.78
N ILE A 61 12.60 -7.54 -5.00
CA ILE A 61 12.06 -8.35 -3.91
C ILE A 61 13.17 -9.10 -3.17
N ASP A 62 14.17 -9.65 -3.89
CA ASP A 62 15.34 -10.31 -3.27
C ASP A 62 16.13 -9.35 -2.38
N LEU A 63 16.34 -8.10 -2.83
CA LEU A 63 17.01 -7.07 -2.04
C LEU A 63 16.21 -6.71 -0.78
N CYS A 64 14.89 -6.57 -0.89
CA CYS A 64 14.05 -6.36 0.29
C CYS A 64 14.21 -7.49 1.30
N GLN A 65 14.13 -8.74 0.86
CA GLN A 65 14.26 -9.92 1.75
C GLN A 65 15.65 -10.03 2.35
N ALA A 66 16.71 -9.79 1.57
CA ALA A 66 18.09 -9.80 2.05
C ALA A 66 18.32 -8.74 3.15
N SER A 67 17.60 -7.61 3.07
CA SER A 67 17.60 -6.58 4.12
C SER A 67 16.63 -6.89 5.28
N GLY A 68 15.93 -8.04 5.29
CA GLY A 68 14.97 -8.40 6.33
C GLY A 68 13.65 -7.60 6.27
N ILE A 69 13.28 -7.13 5.08
CA ILE A 69 12.06 -6.36 4.81
C ILE A 69 11.15 -7.17 3.87
N THR A 70 9.86 -7.26 4.19
CA THR A 70 8.87 -7.96 3.37
C THR A 70 7.96 -6.93 2.67
N PRO A 71 7.90 -6.89 1.33
CA PRO A 71 7.08 -5.88 0.64
C PRO A 71 5.59 -6.21 0.64
N LEU A 72 4.75 -5.17 0.76
CA LEU A 72 3.39 -5.11 0.22
C LEU A 72 3.52 -4.70 -1.25
N VAL A 73 2.92 -5.44 -2.16
CA VAL A 73 3.01 -5.13 -3.59
C VAL A 73 1.71 -4.54 -4.10
N THR A 74 1.78 -3.35 -4.67
CA THR A 74 0.69 -2.75 -5.44
C THR A 74 0.85 -3.18 -6.89
N LEU A 75 -0.07 -4.03 -7.40
CA LEU A 75 -0.09 -4.45 -8.79
C LEU A 75 -1.05 -3.55 -9.57
N TRP A 76 -0.55 -2.86 -10.58
CA TRP A 76 -1.34 -1.90 -11.35
C TRP A 76 -0.79 -1.69 -12.77
N LEU A 77 -1.35 -0.78 -13.55
CA LEU A 77 -0.96 -0.45 -14.93
C LEU A 77 -1.21 -1.57 -15.95
N THR A 78 -2.18 -1.35 -16.80
CA THR A 78 -2.63 -2.34 -17.79
C THR A 78 -1.76 -2.31 -19.05
N PRO A 79 -1.25 -3.44 -19.54
CA PRO A 79 -0.58 -3.49 -20.84
C PRO A 79 -1.54 -3.20 -22.00
N GLY A 80 -1.03 -2.60 -23.08
CA GLY A 80 -1.85 -2.15 -24.20
C GLY A 80 -2.70 -3.25 -24.85
N TRP A 81 -2.19 -4.49 -24.94
CA TRP A 81 -2.93 -5.62 -25.49
C TRP A 81 -4.19 -5.98 -24.70
N ALA A 82 -4.22 -5.69 -23.39
CA ALA A 82 -5.34 -6.05 -22.51
C ALA A 82 -6.44 -4.99 -22.47
N ASN A 83 -6.20 -3.79 -23.03
CA ASN A 83 -7.15 -2.69 -22.98
C ASN A 83 -7.27 -1.89 -24.29
N ASP A 84 -6.98 -2.52 -25.43
CA ASP A 84 -7.10 -1.89 -26.75
C ASP A 84 -6.25 -0.61 -26.89
N ASN A 85 -5.09 -0.57 -26.24
CA ASN A 85 -4.15 0.57 -26.19
C ASN A 85 -4.76 1.88 -25.66
N ARG A 86 -5.71 1.80 -24.72
CA ARG A 86 -6.31 2.98 -24.06
C ARG A 86 -5.39 3.65 -23.04
N GLY A 87 -4.15 3.20 -22.92
CA GLY A 87 -3.15 3.68 -21.96
C GLY A 87 -3.14 2.83 -20.67
N GLU A 88 -1.99 2.84 -20.01
CA GLU A 88 -1.73 1.94 -18.86
C GLU A 88 -2.64 2.20 -17.65
N ARG A 89 -3.20 3.40 -17.53
CA ARG A 89 -4.12 3.78 -16.45
C ARG A 89 -5.59 3.42 -16.73
N ALA A 90 -5.92 2.90 -17.91
CA ALA A 90 -7.23 2.34 -18.18
C ALA A 90 -7.30 0.85 -17.79
N LEU A 91 -8.39 0.42 -17.15
CA LEU A 91 -8.58 -0.98 -16.78
C LEU A 91 -8.58 -1.90 -18.00
N PRO A 92 -8.25 -3.20 -17.84
CA PRO A 92 -8.35 -4.16 -18.92
C PRO A 92 -9.81 -4.30 -19.40
N SER A 93 -9.97 -4.59 -20.68
CA SER A 93 -11.29 -4.83 -21.30
C SER A 93 -11.97 -6.08 -20.71
N ASP A 94 -11.17 -7.10 -20.37
CA ASP A 94 -11.60 -8.27 -19.60
C ASP A 94 -10.86 -8.32 -18.25
N PRO A 95 -11.54 -8.18 -17.09
CA PRO A 95 -10.93 -8.33 -15.78
C PRO A 95 -10.22 -9.67 -15.54
N ALA A 96 -10.56 -10.72 -16.32
CA ALA A 96 -9.90 -12.02 -16.21
C ALA A 96 -8.43 -11.96 -16.65
N ASP A 97 -8.05 -11.03 -17.51
CA ASP A 97 -6.65 -10.82 -17.89
C ASP A 97 -5.81 -10.36 -16.72
N TYR A 98 -6.30 -9.38 -15.98
CA TYR A 98 -5.65 -8.94 -14.75
C TYR A 98 -5.63 -10.03 -13.67
N ALA A 99 -6.72 -10.78 -13.52
CA ALA A 99 -6.79 -11.88 -12.58
C ALA A 99 -5.74 -12.97 -12.87
N ARG A 100 -5.46 -13.27 -14.14
CA ARG A 100 -4.37 -14.20 -14.53
C ARG A 100 -3.00 -13.64 -14.16
N ALA A 101 -2.75 -12.34 -14.40
CA ALA A 101 -1.50 -11.70 -14.01
C ALA A 101 -1.33 -11.68 -12.48
N ALA A 102 -2.38 -11.37 -11.74
CA ALA A 102 -2.38 -11.38 -10.27
C ALA A 102 -2.15 -12.80 -9.72
N HIS A 103 -2.76 -13.81 -10.31
CA HIS A 103 -2.52 -15.23 -9.97
C HIS A 103 -1.06 -15.62 -10.18
N TRP A 104 -0.51 -15.29 -11.35
CA TRP A 104 0.88 -15.59 -11.67
C TRP A 104 1.84 -14.91 -10.69
N ALA A 105 1.64 -13.61 -10.43
CA ALA A 105 2.48 -12.84 -9.53
C ALA A 105 2.38 -13.37 -8.08
N ALA A 106 1.17 -13.65 -7.59
CA ALA A 106 0.96 -14.22 -6.27
C ALA A 106 1.63 -15.58 -6.10
N GLY A 107 1.56 -16.45 -7.11
CA GLY A 107 2.23 -17.75 -7.08
C GLY A 107 3.76 -17.64 -7.13
N ARG A 108 4.30 -16.72 -7.96
CA ARG A 108 5.75 -16.49 -8.08
C ARG A 108 6.36 -15.97 -6.79
N TYR A 109 5.67 -15.10 -6.09
CA TYR A 109 6.17 -14.43 -4.88
C TYR A 109 5.51 -14.93 -3.59
N ALA A 110 4.89 -16.12 -3.64
CA ALA A 110 4.23 -16.72 -2.48
C ALA A 110 5.20 -16.82 -1.29
N GLY A 111 4.74 -16.36 -0.12
CA GLY A 111 5.54 -16.30 1.12
C GLY A 111 6.67 -15.26 1.11
N ARG A 112 6.82 -14.46 0.06
CA ARG A 112 7.86 -13.43 -0.09
C ARG A 112 7.31 -12.00 0.01
N VAL A 113 6.00 -11.83 -0.01
CA VAL A 113 5.30 -10.56 0.11
C VAL A 113 4.28 -10.61 1.25
N VAL A 114 3.97 -9.46 1.83
CA VAL A 114 2.90 -9.33 2.86
C VAL A 114 1.53 -9.57 2.23
N GLY A 115 1.32 -9.07 1.02
CA GLY A 115 0.06 -9.15 0.31
C GLY A 115 0.09 -8.36 -1.00
N TRP A 116 -1.08 -8.28 -1.62
CA TRP A 116 -1.29 -7.67 -2.93
C TRP A 116 -2.32 -6.57 -2.81
N GLU A 117 -1.91 -5.33 -3.03
CA GLU A 117 -2.82 -4.20 -3.17
C GLU A 117 -3.26 -4.12 -4.63
N ILE A 118 -4.58 -4.13 -4.84
CA ILE A 118 -5.19 -4.22 -6.16
C ILE A 118 -5.43 -2.80 -6.70
N TRP A 119 -4.51 -2.33 -7.53
CA TRP A 119 -4.46 -0.98 -8.08
C TRP A 119 -4.02 0.10 -7.07
N ASN A 120 -3.69 1.31 -7.60
CA ASN A 120 -3.37 2.50 -6.85
C ASN A 120 -4.43 3.59 -7.11
N GLU A 121 -4.92 4.22 -6.06
CA GLU A 121 -5.86 5.36 -6.09
C GLU A 121 -6.97 5.26 -7.17
N PRO A 122 -7.77 4.18 -7.12
CA PRO A 122 -8.73 3.89 -8.19
C PRO A 122 -9.88 4.90 -8.27
N ASN A 123 -9.99 5.81 -7.31
CA ASN A 123 -10.96 6.90 -7.27
C ASN A 123 -10.45 8.19 -7.92
N SER A 124 -9.19 8.23 -8.37
CA SER A 124 -8.58 9.42 -8.99
C SER A 124 -8.34 9.19 -10.48
N VAL A 125 -8.77 10.14 -11.32
CA VAL A 125 -8.54 10.12 -12.77
C VAL A 125 -7.05 10.20 -13.14
N ASP A 126 -6.21 10.64 -12.21
CA ASP A 126 -4.76 10.65 -12.38
C ASP A 126 -4.14 9.26 -12.34
N PHE A 127 -4.84 8.27 -11.74
CA PHE A 127 -4.34 6.90 -11.57
C PHE A 127 -5.24 5.85 -12.20
N LEU A 128 -6.52 6.11 -12.35
CA LEU A 128 -7.48 5.27 -13.08
C LEU A 128 -8.33 6.15 -14.00
N ALA A 129 -8.16 6.00 -15.32
CA ALA A 129 -8.68 6.91 -16.33
C ALA A 129 -10.17 7.30 -16.17
N ASP A 130 -11.01 6.34 -15.79
CA ASP A 130 -12.45 6.58 -15.61
C ASP A 130 -12.84 6.75 -14.13
N ALA A 131 -11.97 6.42 -13.18
CA ALA A 131 -12.20 6.40 -11.74
C ALA A 131 -13.58 5.77 -11.33
N ASP A 132 -14.07 4.81 -12.14
CA ASP A 132 -15.38 4.18 -11.97
C ASP A 132 -15.35 3.08 -10.89
N PRO A 133 -16.06 3.25 -9.76
CA PRO A 133 -16.08 2.27 -8.68
C PRO A 133 -16.66 0.92 -9.10
N ALA A 134 -17.59 0.87 -10.06
CA ALA A 134 -18.15 -0.39 -10.53
C ALA A 134 -17.15 -1.16 -11.42
N ALA A 135 -16.41 -0.46 -12.27
CA ALA A 135 -15.37 -1.07 -13.10
C ALA A 135 -14.22 -1.59 -12.24
N TYR A 136 -13.73 -0.79 -11.28
CA TYR A 136 -12.74 -1.23 -10.31
C TYR A 136 -13.23 -2.44 -9.48
N THR A 137 -14.47 -2.44 -9.04
CA THR A 137 -15.04 -3.58 -8.29
C THR A 137 -15.06 -4.86 -9.11
N ARG A 138 -15.31 -4.81 -10.41
CA ARG A 138 -15.20 -5.99 -11.29
C ARG A 138 -13.76 -6.52 -11.32
N LEU A 139 -12.76 -5.64 -11.41
CA LEU A 139 -11.35 -6.01 -11.35
C LEU A 139 -11.01 -6.68 -10.02
N LEU A 140 -11.37 -6.06 -8.90
CA LEU A 140 -11.10 -6.55 -7.55
C LEU A 140 -11.73 -7.93 -7.32
N ARG A 141 -12.99 -8.12 -7.75
CA ARG A 141 -13.71 -9.40 -7.65
C ARG A 141 -13.09 -10.51 -8.49
N ALA A 142 -12.47 -10.18 -9.60
CA ALA A 142 -11.74 -11.16 -10.42
C ALA A 142 -10.37 -11.49 -9.81
N ALA A 143 -9.66 -10.48 -9.27
CA ALA A 143 -8.33 -10.62 -8.69
C ALA A 143 -8.33 -11.41 -7.38
N TYR A 144 -9.28 -11.16 -6.48
CA TYR A 144 -9.32 -11.75 -5.13
C TYR A 144 -9.21 -13.28 -5.14
N PRO A 145 -10.11 -14.04 -5.80
CA PRO A 145 -10.01 -15.50 -5.83
C PRO A 145 -8.75 -15.99 -6.56
N ALA A 146 -8.26 -15.24 -7.55
CA ALA A 146 -7.06 -15.58 -8.31
C ALA A 146 -5.79 -15.52 -7.45
N VAL A 147 -5.64 -14.45 -6.66
CA VAL A 147 -4.54 -14.31 -5.68
C VAL A 147 -4.63 -15.40 -4.62
N ARG A 148 -5.81 -15.60 -4.03
CA ARG A 148 -6.04 -16.62 -2.98
C ARG A 148 -5.84 -18.05 -3.45
N ALA A 149 -6.07 -18.35 -4.72
CA ALA A 149 -5.81 -19.65 -5.30
C ALA A 149 -4.32 -19.91 -5.50
N ALA A 150 -3.53 -18.87 -5.79
CA ALA A 150 -2.09 -18.98 -6.01
C ALA A 150 -1.30 -18.96 -4.69
N ASP A 151 -1.70 -18.10 -3.75
CA ASP A 151 -1.13 -18.00 -2.39
C ASP A 151 -2.27 -17.84 -1.37
N PRO A 152 -2.72 -18.94 -0.74
CA PRO A 152 -3.79 -18.91 0.27
C PRO A 152 -3.46 -18.06 1.51
N ALA A 153 -2.19 -17.78 1.77
CA ALA A 153 -1.73 -16.97 2.91
C ALA A 153 -1.64 -15.48 2.58
N ALA A 154 -1.61 -15.10 1.30
CA ALA A 154 -1.50 -13.72 0.89
C ALA A 154 -2.72 -12.88 1.33
N VAL A 155 -2.47 -11.68 1.81
CA VAL A 155 -3.50 -10.69 2.10
C VAL A 155 -3.83 -9.93 0.81
N VAL A 156 -5.12 -9.78 0.51
CA VAL A 156 -5.59 -8.95 -0.59
C VAL A 156 -6.08 -7.61 -0.04
N VAL A 157 -5.42 -6.55 -0.47
CA VAL A 157 -5.69 -5.18 -0.03
C VAL A 157 -6.51 -4.45 -1.10
N PHE A 158 -7.59 -3.80 -0.69
CA PHE A 158 -8.34 -2.88 -1.53
C PHE A 158 -7.39 -1.77 -2.00
N GLY A 159 -7.45 -1.34 -3.25
CA GLY A 159 -6.57 -0.28 -3.75
C GLY A 159 -6.70 1.00 -2.93
N GLY A 160 -5.57 1.49 -2.42
CA GLY A 160 -5.55 2.66 -1.55
C GLY A 160 -6.29 3.84 -2.18
N VAL A 161 -7.41 4.24 -1.55
CA VAL A 161 -8.26 5.31 -2.06
C VAL A 161 -7.63 6.66 -1.73
N GLN A 162 -7.47 7.52 -2.74
CA GLN A 162 -6.98 8.87 -2.54
C GLN A 162 -7.90 9.63 -1.58
N TYR A 163 -7.31 10.23 -0.57
CA TYR A 163 -8.01 10.81 0.58
C TYR A 163 -8.81 9.72 1.35
N ASN A 164 -9.89 10.08 2.00
CA ASN A 164 -10.79 9.14 2.68
C ASN A 164 -12.16 9.12 1.99
N ASP A 165 -12.20 8.92 0.67
CA ASP A 165 -13.39 9.02 -0.17
C ASP A 165 -14.38 7.88 0.12
N ASP A 166 -15.11 8.03 1.22
CA ASP A 166 -16.11 7.08 1.67
C ASP A 166 -17.31 6.98 0.72
N ASP A 167 -17.67 8.04 0.00
CA ASP A 167 -18.69 8.01 -1.03
C ASP A 167 -18.30 7.11 -2.21
N TRP A 168 -17.06 7.18 -2.66
CA TRP A 168 -16.57 6.30 -3.71
C TRP A 168 -16.50 4.85 -3.22
N ILE A 169 -16.03 4.61 -2.00
CA ILE A 169 -16.02 3.28 -1.37
C ILE A 169 -17.45 2.73 -1.23
N ALA A 170 -18.43 3.56 -0.84
CA ALA A 170 -19.84 3.16 -0.76
C ALA A 170 -20.38 2.67 -2.11
N ARG A 171 -20.03 3.36 -3.20
CA ARG A 171 -20.38 2.94 -4.55
C ARG A 171 -19.68 1.63 -4.97
N ALA A 172 -18.45 1.40 -4.53
CA ALA A 172 -17.76 0.12 -4.72
C ALA A 172 -18.46 -1.02 -3.95
N TYR A 173 -18.90 -0.79 -2.71
CA TYR A 173 -19.72 -1.74 -1.97
C TYR A 173 -21.05 -2.01 -2.66
N ALA A 174 -21.73 -0.98 -3.15
CA ALA A 174 -22.98 -1.13 -3.93
C ALA A 174 -22.77 -1.95 -5.23
N ALA A 175 -21.57 -1.87 -5.82
CA ALA A 175 -21.17 -2.70 -6.98
C ALA A 175 -20.72 -4.12 -6.59
N GLY A 176 -20.72 -4.48 -5.30
CA GLY A 176 -20.43 -5.83 -4.81
C GLY A 176 -18.99 -6.09 -4.40
N ALA A 177 -18.27 -5.08 -3.91
CA ALA A 177 -16.88 -5.23 -3.43
C ALA A 177 -16.76 -6.11 -2.18
N ARG A 178 -17.84 -6.25 -1.37
CA ARG A 178 -17.84 -7.08 -0.17
C ARG A 178 -17.36 -8.49 -0.45
N GLY A 179 -16.46 -9.01 0.41
CA GLY A 179 -15.92 -10.37 0.27
C GLY A 179 -14.81 -10.51 -0.78
N SER A 180 -14.34 -9.41 -1.37
CA SER A 180 -13.29 -9.41 -2.38
C SER A 180 -12.00 -8.70 -1.94
N PHE A 181 -11.83 -8.47 -0.65
CA PHE A 181 -10.60 -7.97 -0.02
C PHE A 181 -10.54 -8.39 1.44
N ASP A 182 -9.34 -8.42 2.01
CA ASP A 182 -9.08 -8.75 3.42
C ASP A 182 -8.81 -7.46 4.24
N VAL A 183 -8.28 -6.42 3.60
CA VAL A 183 -7.88 -5.14 4.18
C VAL A 183 -8.42 -4.00 3.33
N MET A 184 -9.04 -3.01 3.96
CA MET A 184 -9.35 -1.73 3.32
C MET A 184 -8.10 -0.83 3.33
N ALA A 185 -7.81 -0.15 2.23
CA ALA A 185 -6.72 0.82 2.20
C ALA A 185 -7.21 2.22 1.83
N THR A 186 -6.56 3.22 2.40
CA THR A 186 -6.79 4.63 2.09
C THR A 186 -5.50 5.42 2.22
N HIS A 187 -5.40 6.53 1.48
CA HIS A 187 -4.31 7.50 1.49
C HIS A 187 -4.81 8.81 2.12
N PRO A 188 -4.81 8.95 3.45
CA PRO A 188 -5.48 10.04 4.16
C PRO A 188 -4.68 11.36 4.14
N TYR A 189 -4.27 11.81 2.95
CA TYR A 189 -3.65 13.10 2.80
C TYR A 189 -4.63 14.24 3.08
N PRO A 190 -4.23 15.32 3.77
CA PRO A 190 -5.09 16.49 3.91
C PRO A 190 -5.13 17.29 2.61
N ALA A 191 -6.30 17.84 2.25
CA ALA A 191 -6.44 18.69 1.06
C ALA A 191 -5.70 20.03 1.19
N ILE A 192 -5.59 20.57 2.41
CA ILE A 192 -4.64 21.64 2.73
C ILE A 192 -3.40 20.94 3.25
N ALA A 193 -2.40 20.80 2.40
CA ALA A 193 -1.32 19.81 2.57
C ALA A 193 -0.45 20.00 3.83
N ASN A 194 -0.52 21.12 4.52
CA ASN A 194 0.18 21.39 5.77
C ASN A 194 -0.70 21.29 7.03
N LEU A 195 -1.96 20.84 6.92
CA LEU A 195 -2.81 20.62 8.09
C LEU A 195 -2.24 19.52 9.00
N PRO A 196 -2.33 19.67 10.31
CA PRO A 196 -1.92 18.64 11.24
C PRO A 196 -2.87 17.43 11.20
N PRO A 197 -2.37 16.21 11.54
CA PRO A 197 -3.16 14.98 11.45
C PRO A 197 -4.33 14.92 12.43
N ASP A 198 -4.27 15.66 13.53
CA ASP A 198 -5.31 15.78 14.55
C ASP A 198 -6.36 16.86 14.22
N THR A 199 -6.35 17.40 13.00
CA THR A 199 -7.43 18.27 12.52
C THR A 199 -8.77 17.53 12.66
N PRO A 200 -9.76 18.12 13.37
CA PRO A 200 -11.06 17.47 13.58
C PRO A 200 -11.74 17.09 12.28
N ASP A 201 -12.46 15.97 12.28
CA ASP A 201 -13.31 15.56 11.17
C ASP A 201 -14.43 16.61 10.96
N ASP A 202 -14.43 17.24 9.80
CA ASP A 202 -15.41 18.21 9.36
C ASP A 202 -16.46 17.63 8.42
N ALA A 203 -16.57 16.30 8.39
CA ALA A 203 -17.41 15.52 7.51
C ALA A 203 -17.02 15.64 6.01
N THR A 204 -15.78 16.02 5.73
CA THR A 204 -15.22 15.99 4.37
C THR A 204 -14.10 14.95 4.27
N ILE A 205 -13.82 14.48 3.06
CA ILE A 205 -12.75 13.51 2.79
C ILE A 205 -11.34 14.10 3.04
N TRP A 206 -11.24 15.38 3.35
CA TRP A 206 -10.01 16.19 3.25
C TRP A 206 -9.16 16.22 4.52
N VAL A 207 -9.50 15.44 5.52
CA VAL A 207 -8.74 15.35 6.77
C VAL A 207 -8.48 13.89 7.14
N LEU A 208 -7.34 13.62 7.80
CA LEU A 208 -6.98 12.27 8.20
C LEU A 208 -8.04 11.63 9.12
N ALA A 209 -8.62 12.43 10.02
CA ALA A 209 -9.65 11.98 10.97
C ALA A 209 -10.90 11.40 10.27
N HIS A 210 -11.19 11.75 9.00
CA HIS A 210 -12.30 11.21 8.23
C HIS A 210 -12.18 9.70 7.94
N ALA A 211 -11.03 9.08 8.15
CA ALA A 211 -10.89 7.61 8.11
C ALA A 211 -11.88 6.89 9.04
N ALA A 212 -12.40 7.58 10.07
CA ALA A 212 -13.50 7.09 10.90
C ALA A 212 -14.81 6.91 10.12
N ALA A 213 -15.10 7.72 9.09
CA ALA A 213 -16.25 7.54 8.22
C ALA A 213 -16.10 6.28 7.35
N VAL A 214 -14.91 6.05 6.80
CA VAL A 214 -14.59 4.81 6.07
C VAL A 214 -14.84 3.59 6.96
N HIS A 215 -14.38 3.59 8.21
CA HIS A 215 -14.63 2.47 9.12
C HIS A 215 -16.14 2.30 9.44
N ARG A 216 -16.87 3.38 9.69
CA ARG A 216 -18.33 3.31 9.90
C ARG A 216 -19.05 2.71 8.69
N LEU A 217 -18.62 3.08 7.49
CA LEU A 217 -19.14 2.50 6.24
C LEU A 217 -18.88 0.99 6.18
N MET A 218 -17.65 0.54 6.48
CA MET A 218 -17.30 -0.89 6.55
C MET A 218 -18.18 -1.65 7.54
N VAL A 219 -18.40 -1.08 8.74
CA VAL A 219 -19.30 -1.65 9.75
C VAL A 219 -20.72 -1.81 9.21
N SER A 220 -21.26 -0.79 8.52
CA SER A 220 -22.61 -0.84 7.93
C SER A 220 -22.77 -1.93 6.86
N HIS A 221 -21.66 -2.33 6.22
CA HIS A 221 -21.61 -3.41 5.22
C HIS A 221 -21.20 -4.77 5.80
N GLY A 222 -20.97 -4.87 7.12
CA GLY A 222 -20.58 -6.10 7.80
C GLY A 222 -19.11 -6.50 7.60
N ASP A 223 -18.26 -5.54 7.31
CA ASP A 223 -16.80 -5.66 7.18
C ASP A 223 -16.03 -4.91 8.29
N GLY A 224 -16.72 -4.55 9.41
CA GLY A 224 -16.13 -3.78 10.51
C GLY A 224 -14.97 -4.47 11.24
N ASP A 225 -14.85 -5.80 11.12
CA ASP A 225 -13.75 -6.57 11.71
C ASP A 225 -12.48 -6.56 10.81
N LYS A 226 -12.59 -6.09 9.56
CA LYS A 226 -11.43 -5.97 8.68
C LYS A 226 -10.61 -4.73 9.04
N PRO A 227 -9.28 -4.82 9.04
CA PRO A 227 -8.44 -3.67 9.32
C PRO A 227 -8.45 -2.65 8.17
N ILE A 228 -8.15 -1.40 8.53
CA ILE A 228 -7.75 -0.37 7.58
C ILE A 228 -6.23 -0.25 7.59
N TRP A 229 -5.62 -0.12 6.43
CA TRP A 229 -4.22 0.27 6.27
C TRP A 229 -4.13 1.63 5.60
N PHE A 230 -3.32 2.52 6.17
CA PHE A 230 -2.88 3.71 5.48
C PHE A 230 -1.68 3.32 4.62
N THR A 231 -1.96 2.97 3.37
CA THR A 231 -0.90 2.49 2.45
C THR A 231 -0.05 3.63 1.88
N GLU A 232 -0.51 4.87 2.08
CA GLU A 232 0.29 6.08 1.98
C GLU A 232 -0.19 7.12 3.00
N VAL A 233 0.72 7.81 3.65
CA VAL A 233 0.49 9.02 4.45
C VAL A 233 1.81 9.77 4.65
N GLY A 234 1.78 11.09 4.59
CA GLY A 234 2.99 11.88 4.78
C GLY A 234 2.75 13.38 4.55
N TRP A 235 3.77 14.17 4.85
CA TRP A 235 3.83 15.61 4.63
C TRP A 235 5.13 15.98 3.94
N SER A 236 5.03 16.83 2.94
CA SER A 236 6.20 17.32 2.18
C SER A 236 6.94 18.42 2.94
N THR A 237 8.28 18.40 2.89
CA THR A 237 9.13 19.36 3.61
C THR A 237 9.80 20.33 2.64
N HIS A 238 9.13 21.42 2.32
CA HIS A 238 9.68 22.50 1.50
C HIS A 238 9.17 23.85 1.98
N ALA A 239 9.85 24.92 1.54
CA ALA A 239 9.41 26.27 1.81
C ALA A 239 8.20 26.63 0.92
N ASN A 240 7.21 27.28 1.52
CA ASN A 240 6.07 27.81 0.79
C ASN A 240 6.43 29.17 0.19
N LEU A 241 6.27 29.31 -1.12
CA LEU A 241 6.41 30.58 -1.81
C LEU A 241 5.07 31.34 -1.84
N PRO A 242 5.06 32.65 -2.01
CA PRO A 242 3.82 33.38 -2.25
C PRO A 242 3.05 32.79 -3.43
N GLY A 243 1.78 32.44 -3.20
CA GLY A 243 0.92 31.82 -4.22
C GLY A 243 1.02 30.28 -4.29
N THR A 244 1.77 29.62 -3.43
CA THR A 244 1.72 28.15 -3.32
C THR A 244 0.27 27.73 -3.03
N PRO A 245 -0.34 26.86 -3.87
CA PRO A 245 -1.72 26.42 -3.66
C PRO A 245 -1.86 25.54 -2.42
N ASN A 246 -3.03 25.52 -1.80
CA ASN A 246 -3.27 24.79 -0.55
C ASN A 246 -2.87 23.32 -0.60
N HIS A 247 -3.15 22.63 -1.70
CA HIS A 247 -2.82 21.22 -1.89
C HIS A 247 -1.31 20.94 -2.07
N ALA A 248 -0.49 21.98 -2.21
CA ALA A 248 0.95 21.87 -2.40
C ALA A 248 1.75 22.58 -1.29
N LEU A 249 1.11 22.92 -0.15
CA LEU A 249 1.81 23.52 0.98
C LEU A 249 2.75 22.50 1.63
N GLY A 250 3.97 22.95 1.94
CA GLY A 250 4.96 22.19 2.68
C GLY A 250 4.99 22.53 4.17
N VAL A 251 5.66 21.71 4.93
CA VAL A 251 5.98 21.91 6.35
C VAL A 251 7.49 21.92 6.56
N THR A 252 7.97 22.26 7.77
CA THR A 252 9.38 22.06 8.13
C THR A 252 9.63 20.58 8.50
N GLU A 253 10.88 20.10 8.41
CA GLU A 253 11.23 18.75 8.85
C GLU A 253 10.86 18.48 10.32
N ALA A 254 11.03 19.48 11.18
CA ALA A 254 10.61 19.39 12.58
C ALA A 254 9.08 19.26 12.73
N THR A 255 8.32 19.92 11.85
CA THR A 255 6.85 19.78 11.82
C THR A 255 6.45 18.42 11.27
N GLN A 256 7.12 17.94 10.22
CA GLN A 256 6.90 16.60 9.66
C GLN A 256 7.08 15.52 10.75
N ALA A 257 8.14 15.60 11.56
CA ALA A 257 8.37 14.67 12.66
C ALA A 257 7.26 14.73 13.73
N ARG A 258 6.85 15.94 14.15
CA ARG A 258 5.73 16.08 15.07
C ARG A 258 4.40 15.55 14.51
N TYR A 259 4.16 15.72 13.21
CA TYR A 259 2.96 15.22 12.55
C TYR A 259 2.97 13.69 12.43
N PHE A 260 4.15 13.10 12.26
CA PHE A 260 4.31 11.64 12.38
C PHE A 260 3.89 11.15 13.77
N ASP A 261 4.45 11.74 14.84
CA ASP A 261 4.12 11.36 16.23
C ASP A 261 2.63 11.52 16.49
N ALA A 262 2.05 12.67 16.10
CA ALA A 262 0.61 12.94 16.29
C ALA A 262 -0.27 11.95 15.48
N THR A 263 0.15 11.52 14.28
CA THR A 263 -0.54 10.49 13.49
C THR A 263 -0.57 9.15 14.24
N ILE A 264 0.57 8.74 14.77
CA ILE A 264 0.66 7.48 15.53
C ILE A 264 -0.16 7.54 16.81
N ASP A 265 -0.14 8.66 17.51
CA ASP A 265 -0.94 8.85 18.74
C ASP A 265 -2.44 8.87 18.46
N LEU A 266 -2.87 9.53 17.37
CA LEU A 266 -4.26 9.51 16.92
C LEU A 266 -4.73 8.09 16.57
N ILE A 267 -3.92 7.33 15.84
CA ILE A 267 -4.24 5.93 15.51
C ILE A 267 -4.39 5.11 16.80
N ARG A 268 -3.44 5.21 17.72
CA ARG A 268 -3.45 4.44 18.98
C ARG A 268 -4.64 4.76 19.89
N THR A 269 -5.06 6.02 19.92
CA THR A 269 -6.08 6.50 20.87
C THR A 269 -7.48 6.49 20.28
N ALA A 270 -7.65 6.74 18.98
CA ALA A 270 -8.95 6.95 18.36
C ALA A 270 -9.27 6.03 17.18
N MET A 271 -8.25 5.34 16.57
CA MET A 271 -8.45 4.54 15.37
C MET A 271 -7.87 3.12 15.51
N PRO A 272 -8.33 2.30 16.50
CA PRO A 272 -7.77 0.96 16.75
C PRO A 272 -7.96 -0.02 15.58
N TYR A 273 -8.82 0.32 14.64
CA TYR A 273 -9.04 -0.40 13.38
C TYR A 273 -7.96 -0.16 12.32
N VAL A 274 -7.09 0.85 12.51
CA VAL A 274 -5.94 1.10 11.63
C VAL A 274 -4.77 0.22 12.09
N ALA A 275 -4.47 -0.82 11.32
CA ALA A 275 -3.50 -1.84 11.70
C ALA A 275 -2.10 -1.63 11.11
N ALA A 276 -1.99 -0.86 10.02
CA ALA A 276 -0.71 -0.55 9.39
C ALA A 276 -0.68 0.88 8.84
N VAL A 277 0.53 1.44 8.82
CA VAL A 277 0.82 2.74 8.23
C VAL A 277 2.08 2.61 7.39
N TYR A 278 2.01 3.05 6.13
CA TYR A 278 3.14 3.18 5.23
C TYR A 278 3.41 4.66 5.01
N TRP A 279 4.55 5.12 5.50
CA TRP A 279 4.97 6.51 5.31
C TRP A 279 5.34 6.77 3.86
N TYR A 280 4.80 7.81 3.29
CA TYR A 280 5.19 8.30 1.98
C TYR A 280 6.17 9.46 2.15
N ALA A 281 7.48 9.34 1.76
CA ALA A 281 8.10 8.18 1.14
C ALA A 281 9.42 7.84 1.85
N GLU A 282 10.19 6.88 1.31
CA GLU A 282 11.50 6.49 1.85
C GLU A 282 12.54 7.60 1.77
N ARG A 283 12.56 8.36 0.66
CA ARG A 283 13.48 9.49 0.47
C ARG A 283 12.87 10.58 -0.41
N ASP A 284 13.43 11.77 -0.30
CA ASP A 284 13.18 12.84 -1.27
C ASP A 284 13.72 12.43 -2.64
N SER A 285 12.97 12.75 -3.70
CA SER A 285 13.36 12.34 -5.04
C SER A 285 13.07 13.41 -6.07
N PRO A 286 14.09 13.86 -6.82
CA PRO A 286 13.91 14.78 -7.95
C PRO A 286 13.18 14.13 -9.14
N ALA A 287 12.95 12.79 -9.10
CA ALA A 287 12.19 12.08 -10.13
C ALA A 287 10.68 12.35 -10.04
N HIS A 288 10.18 12.89 -8.92
CA HIS A 288 8.80 13.35 -8.81
C HIS A 288 8.59 14.71 -9.47
N ASP A 289 7.38 14.91 -9.99
CA ASP A 289 6.97 16.20 -10.54
C ASP A 289 6.70 17.22 -9.41
N GLY A 290 7.25 18.41 -9.58
CA GLY A 290 7.04 19.56 -8.69
C GLY A 290 7.65 19.42 -7.30
N VAL A 291 7.98 20.55 -6.68
CA VAL A 291 8.66 20.61 -5.39
C VAL A 291 7.89 19.91 -4.25
N HIS A 292 6.55 19.95 -4.29
CA HIS A 292 5.73 19.31 -3.28
C HIS A 292 5.95 17.79 -3.28
N ASN A 293 5.84 17.14 -4.43
CA ASN A 293 5.97 15.69 -4.54
C ASN A 293 7.39 15.18 -4.29
N GLN A 294 8.40 16.04 -4.43
CA GLN A 294 9.81 15.67 -4.27
C GLN A 294 10.28 15.50 -2.83
N ASN A 295 9.55 16.00 -1.82
CA ASN A 295 10.11 16.24 -0.48
C ASN A 295 9.36 15.53 0.67
N PHE A 296 8.71 14.41 0.43
CA PHE A 296 7.99 13.61 1.44
C PHE A 296 8.90 12.68 2.26
N GLY A 297 10.16 12.53 1.87
CA GLY A 297 11.06 11.48 2.33
C GLY A 297 11.27 11.41 3.84
N LEU A 298 11.53 10.19 4.33
CA LEU A 298 12.22 9.91 5.60
C LEU A 298 13.69 10.34 5.53
N LEU A 299 14.25 10.20 4.33
CA LEU A 299 15.63 10.61 3.99
C LEU A 299 15.57 11.80 3.02
N ARG A 300 16.60 12.65 3.04
CA ARG A 300 16.84 13.62 1.97
C ARG A 300 17.35 12.94 0.71
N ALA A 301 17.40 13.65 -0.40
CA ALA A 301 17.88 13.11 -1.68
C ALA A 301 19.35 12.62 -1.64
N ASP A 302 20.16 13.15 -0.73
CA ASP A 302 21.54 12.71 -0.47
C ASP A 302 21.63 11.53 0.51
N HIS A 303 20.51 10.91 0.85
CA HIS A 303 20.35 9.82 1.80
C HIS A 303 20.60 10.18 3.29
N SER A 304 20.82 11.44 3.61
CA SER A 304 20.89 11.87 5.01
C SER A 304 19.50 11.83 5.66
N ALA A 305 19.47 11.48 6.96
CA ALA A 305 18.21 11.33 7.69
C ALA A 305 17.53 12.67 7.94
N LYS A 306 16.19 12.74 7.75
CA LYS A 306 15.38 13.83 8.29
C LYS A 306 14.96 13.53 9.74
N ALA A 307 14.51 14.54 10.46
CA ALA A 307 14.05 14.41 11.85
C ALA A 307 12.91 13.36 12.02
N VAL A 308 12.07 13.17 11.01
CA VAL A 308 11.00 12.17 11.04
C VAL A 308 11.53 10.73 11.15
N LEU A 309 12.74 10.43 10.65
CA LEU A 309 13.32 9.09 10.79
C LEU A 309 13.64 8.75 12.24
N ASP A 310 14.04 9.74 13.05
CA ASP A 310 14.27 9.54 14.48
C ASP A 310 12.95 9.33 15.25
N ALA A 311 11.88 10.02 14.85
CA ALA A 311 10.54 9.77 15.38
C ALA A 311 10.06 8.35 15.04
N VAL A 312 10.29 7.88 13.80
CA VAL A 312 10.03 6.49 13.40
C VAL A 312 10.79 5.51 14.29
N ARG A 313 12.11 5.71 14.50
CA ARG A 313 12.92 4.86 15.40
C ARG A 313 12.36 4.82 16.82
N ALA A 314 11.98 5.96 17.36
CA ALA A 314 11.38 6.04 18.69
C ALA A 314 10.12 5.19 18.81
N VAL A 315 9.26 5.20 17.80
CA VAL A 315 8.01 4.43 17.79
C VAL A 315 8.22 2.93 17.57
N THR A 316 9.13 2.56 16.67
CA THR A 316 9.32 1.17 16.23
C THR A 316 10.22 0.37 17.16
N LEU A 317 11.26 1.00 17.73
CA LEU A 317 12.25 0.34 18.57
C LEU A 317 11.93 0.40 20.06
N SER A 318 11.03 1.30 20.51
CA SER A 318 10.61 1.40 21.91
C SER A 318 9.67 0.29 22.37
N ARG A 319 9.18 -0.58 21.47
CA ARG A 319 8.38 -1.75 21.85
C ARG A 319 9.31 -2.91 22.18
N PRO A 320 9.27 -3.45 23.42
CA PRO A 320 9.75 -4.82 23.64
C PRO A 320 8.97 -5.72 22.68
N GLU A 321 9.64 -6.66 22.06
CA GLU A 321 9.06 -7.65 21.16
C GLU A 321 7.70 -8.11 21.73
N LEU A 322 6.61 -7.81 21.02
CA LEU A 322 5.33 -8.48 21.26
C LEU A 322 5.62 -9.97 21.07
N SER A 323 5.58 -10.70 22.17
CA SER A 323 5.88 -12.12 22.15
C SER A 323 4.99 -12.77 21.08
N ALA A 324 5.46 -13.86 20.48
CA ALA A 324 4.78 -14.62 19.43
C ALA A 324 3.35 -15.10 19.81
N ARG A 325 2.80 -14.64 20.93
CA ARG A 325 1.44 -14.89 21.43
C ARG A 325 0.39 -13.90 20.95
N ASP A 326 0.79 -12.72 20.45
CA ASP A 326 -0.12 -11.65 20.06
C ASP A 326 -0.26 -11.45 18.53
N GLN A 327 0.13 -12.46 17.75
CA GLN A 327 -0.24 -12.50 16.34
C GLN A 327 -1.75 -12.81 16.23
N PRO A 328 -2.52 -12.03 15.46
CA PRO A 328 -3.94 -12.29 15.28
C PRO A 328 -4.16 -13.70 14.74
N ALA A 329 -5.22 -14.34 15.22
CA ALA A 329 -5.55 -15.77 15.08
C ALA A 329 -5.74 -16.33 13.64
N VAL A 330 -5.29 -15.66 12.61
CA VAL A 330 -5.34 -16.11 11.21
C VAL A 330 -4.38 -17.30 10.94
N GLN A 331 -3.40 -17.56 11.82
CA GLN A 331 -2.42 -18.64 11.60
C GLN A 331 -2.67 -19.94 12.40
N ARG A 332 -3.81 -20.14 13.07
CA ARG A 332 -4.00 -21.31 13.94
C ARG A 332 -4.95 -22.42 13.42
N GLN A 333 -5.46 -22.39 12.20
CA GLN A 333 -6.40 -23.43 11.73
C GLN A 333 -5.82 -24.49 10.78
N SER A 334 -4.51 -24.58 10.56
CA SER A 334 -3.93 -25.57 9.63
C SER A 334 -3.10 -26.70 10.27
N ARG A 335 -3.22 -26.98 11.57
CA ARG A 335 -2.41 -28.04 12.23
C ARG A 335 -3.16 -29.10 13.04
N THR A 336 -4.45 -29.37 12.77
CA THR A 336 -5.11 -30.54 13.38
C THR A 336 -6.07 -31.25 12.42
N SER A 337 -5.54 -31.93 11.41
CA SER A 337 -6.23 -33.05 10.77
C SER A 337 -5.19 -33.98 10.13
N GLY A 338 -4.58 -34.75 10.94
CA GLY A 338 -3.66 -35.81 10.49
C GLY A 338 -3.22 -36.65 11.67
N MET A 339 -4.03 -37.64 12.04
CA MET A 339 -3.66 -38.95 12.55
C MET A 339 -4.82 -39.58 13.37
N SER A 340 -5.58 -40.42 12.77
CA SER A 340 -6.09 -41.63 13.44
C SER A 340 -6.49 -42.64 12.38
N SER A 341 -5.54 -43.45 11.94
CA SER A 341 -5.82 -44.77 11.38
C SER A 341 -5.64 -45.76 12.53
N ARG A 342 -6.71 -46.32 13.06
CA ARG A 342 -6.64 -47.53 13.85
C ARG A 342 -7.09 -48.71 13.00
N LEU A 343 -6.15 -49.63 12.86
CA LEU A 343 -6.40 -51.02 12.51
C LEU A 343 -7.48 -51.62 13.42
N ALA A 344 -8.42 -52.35 12.86
CA ALA A 344 -9.07 -53.48 13.50
C ALA A 344 -9.14 -54.62 12.50
N ARG A 345 -8.51 -55.72 12.89
CA ARG A 345 -8.59 -57.04 12.25
C ARG A 345 -9.95 -57.67 12.59
N THR A 346 -10.56 -58.30 11.70
CA THR A 346 -10.94 -59.72 11.56
C THR A 346 -11.58 -59.92 10.21
#